data_473b676c1f178a7c805935dc909f855f
#
_entry.id   473b676c1f178a7c805935dc909f855f
#
_cell.length_a   1.000
_cell.length_b   1.000
_cell.length_c   1.000
_cell.angle_alpha   90.00
_cell.angle_beta   90.00
_cell.angle_gamma   90.00
#
_symmetry.space_group_name_H-M   'P 1'
#
loop_
_entity.id
_entity.type
_entity.pdbx_description
1 polymer ?
#
loop_
_entity_poly.entity_id
_entity_poly.type
_entity_poly.pdbx_seq_one_letter_code
_entity_poly.pdbx_strand_id
1 'polypeptide(L)'
;MGKVLLVEDNTSTVKKIVRYIDNISADLEVHSVSEAGEALQYAKANDVSLFILDIQLEDYKGTSLAKQLRELPEYKYTPIIFETALAGEELSAYRDVKCYSFLVKPFGEEEFVTAFRDALGLSKQMSQQAKTIQIEQKQFILEYVT
;
A
#
# COMPACT_ATOMS: atom_id res chain seq x y z
N MET A 1 5.43 0.48 -13.70
CA MET A 1 4.00 0.32 -13.50
C MET A 1 3.73 -0.26 -12.14
N GLY A 2 2.88 0.39 -11.37
CA GLY A 2 2.53 -0.07 -10.04
C GLY A 2 1.05 -0.33 -9.90
N LYS A 3 0.70 -1.30 -9.07
CA LYS A 3 -0.69 -1.55 -8.67
C LYS A 3 -0.90 -1.01 -7.28
N VAL A 4 -1.94 -0.19 -7.12
CA VAL A 4 -2.37 0.35 -5.84
C VAL A 4 -3.69 -0.33 -5.46
N LEU A 5 -3.75 -0.91 -4.28
CA LEU A 5 -4.99 -1.48 -3.76
C LEU A 5 -5.58 -0.51 -2.74
N LEU A 6 -6.78 -0.02 -3.05
CA LEU A 6 -7.53 0.89 -2.20
C LEU A 6 -8.69 0.12 -1.56
N VAL A 7 -8.71 0.06 -0.23
CA VAL A 7 -9.76 -0.64 0.53
C VAL A 7 -10.56 0.38 1.30
N GLU A 8 -11.75 0.69 0.78
CA GLU A 8 -12.61 1.76 1.27
C GLU A 8 -14.04 1.49 0.82
N ASP A 9 -15.00 1.58 1.73
CA ASP A 9 -16.40 1.34 1.43
C ASP A 9 -17.19 2.60 1.04
N ASN A 10 -16.66 3.79 1.31
CA ASN A 10 -17.33 5.05 0.96
C ASN A 10 -17.02 5.43 -0.49
N THR A 11 -18.02 5.41 -1.35
CA THR A 11 -17.87 5.67 -2.78
C THR A 11 -17.32 7.07 -3.08
N SER A 12 -17.74 8.08 -2.33
CA SER A 12 -17.22 9.45 -2.47
C SER A 12 -15.73 9.52 -2.20
N THR A 13 -15.27 8.85 -1.15
CA THR A 13 -13.85 8.80 -0.79
C THR A 13 -13.03 8.06 -1.85
N VAL A 14 -13.55 6.95 -2.36
CA VAL A 14 -12.91 6.20 -3.45
C VAL A 14 -12.71 7.10 -4.67
N LYS A 15 -13.76 7.79 -5.11
CA LYS A 15 -13.69 8.67 -6.29
C LYS A 15 -12.66 9.79 -6.08
N LYS A 16 -12.64 10.37 -4.90
CA LYS A 16 -11.69 11.43 -4.55
C LYS A 16 -10.26 10.94 -4.62
N ILE A 17 -9.97 9.82 -4.00
CA ILE A 17 -8.62 9.25 -3.96
C ILE A 17 -8.16 8.84 -5.36
N VAL A 18 -9.02 8.18 -6.13
CA VAL A 18 -8.69 7.78 -7.50
C VAL A 18 -8.36 9.01 -8.35
N ARG A 19 -9.13 10.09 -8.22
CA ARG A 19 -8.86 11.32 -8.95
C ARG A 19 -7.51 11.92 -8.57
N TYR A 20 -7.17 11.94 -7.28
CA TYR A 20 -5.88 12.45 -6.81
C TYR A 20 -4.73 11.63 -7.40
N ILE A 21 -4.87 10.31 -7.43
CA ILE A 21 -3.83 9.43 -7.98
C ILE A 21 -3.69 9.62 -9.48
N ASP A 22 -4.79 9.72 -10.21
CA ASP A 22 -4.78 9.94 -11.66
C ASP A 22 -4.06 11.24 -12.02
N ASN A 23 -4.20 12.26 -11.19
CA ASN A 23 -3.50 13.54 -11.38
C ASN A 23 -2.00 13.43 -11.13
N ILE A 24 -1.56 12.43 -10.38
CA ILE A 24 -0.14 12.21 -10.11
C ILE A 24 0.50 11.41 -11.24
N SER A 25 -0.13 10.31 -11.66
CA SER A 25 0.40 9.44 -12.70
C SER A 25 -0.70 8.60 -13.33
N ALA A 26 -0.78 8.66 -14.65
CA ALA A 26 -1.72 7.83 -15.41
C ALA A 26 -1.27 6.37 -15.53
N ASP A 27 0.00 6.08 -15.19
CA ASP A 27 0.56 4.73 -15.32
C ASP A 27 0.25 3.82 -14.14
N LEU A 28 -0.31 4.37 -13.05
CA LEU A 28 -0.68 3.59 -11.88
C LEU A 28 -2.05 2.96 -12.07
N GLU A 29 -2.14 1.67 -11.81
CA GLU A 29 -3.40 0.95 -11.82
C GLU A 29 -3.96 0.93 -10.40
N VAL A 30 -5.12 1.54 -10.20
CA VAL A 30 -5.79 1.55 -8.90
C VAL A 30 -6.95 0.56 -8.94
N HIS A 31 -6.89 -0.44 -8.05
CA HIS A 31 -8.00 -1.36 -7.85
C HIS A 31 -8.64 -1.05 -6.51
N SER A 32 -9.95 -0.82 -6.50
CA SER A 32 -10.66 -0.52 -5.26
C SER A 32 -11.60 -1.66 -4.88
N VAL A 33 -11.61 -1.98 -3.60
CA VAL A 33 -12.53 -2.95 -3.02
C VAL A 33 -13.14 -2.37 -1.75
N SER A 34 -14.30 -2.85 -1.36
CA SER A 34 -15.02 -2.32 -0.18
C SER A 34 -14.85 -3.19 1.06
N GLU A 35 -14.34 -4.40 0.92
CA GLU A 35 -14.25 -5.36 2.01
C GLU A 35 -12.85 -5.94 2.16
N ALA A 36 -12.49 -6.27 3.41
CA ALA A 36 -11.18 -6.83 3.71
C ALA A 36 -10.94 -8.19 3.06
N GLY A 37 -11.98 -9.03 2.98
CA GLY A 37 -11.87 -10.34 2.35
C GLY A 37 -11.49 -10.25 0.88
N GLU A 38 -12.12 -9.34 0.15
CA GLU A 38 -11.79 -9.08 -1.26
C GLU A 38 -10.37 -8.55 -1.41
N ALA A 39 -9.95 -7.67 -0.48
CA ALA A 39 -8.61 -7.10 -0.49
C ALA A 39 -7.55 -8.18 -0.35
N LEU A 40 -7.73 -9.10 0.57
CA LEU A 40 -6.78 -10.18 0.81
C LEU A 40 -6.68 -11.12 -0.39
N GLN A 41 -7.80 -11.46 -1.00
CA GLN A 41 -7.83 -12.27 -2.23
C GLN A 41 -7.08 -11.59 -3.36
N TYR A 42 -7.32 -10.30 -3.57
CA TYR A 42 -6.65 -9.53 -4.62
C TYR A 42 -5.14 -9.49 -4.37
N ALA A 43 -4.73 -9.23 -3.14
CA ALA A 43 -3.32 -9.15 -2.77
C ALA A 43 -2.59 -10.47 -2.99
N LYS A 44 -3.25 -11.59 -2.76
CA LYS A 44 -2.65 -12.92 -3.01
C LYS A 44 -2.52 -13.24 -4.48
N ALA A 45 -3.40 -12.71 -5.32
CA ALA A 45 -3.45 -12.99 -6.75
C ALA A 45 -2.69 -11.98 -7.60
N ASN A 46 -2.25 -10.86 -7.03
CA ASN A 46 -1.62 -9.76 -7.75
C ASN A 46 -0.40 -9.25 -7.00
N ASP A 47 0.45 -8.51 -7.70
CA ASP A 47 1.62 -7.88 -7.11
C ASP A 47 1.29 -6.41 -6.79
N VAL A 48 0.94 -6.13 -5.54
CA VAL A 48 0.54 -4.80 -5.09
C VAL A 48 1.75 -4.01 -4.60
N SER A 49 1.91 -2.79 -5.12
CA SER A 49 3.05 -1.93 -4.77
C SER A 49 2.76 -0.99 -3.60
N LEU A 50 1.50 -0.71 -3.33
CA LEU A 50 1.10 0.22 -2.29
C LEU A 50 -0.35 -0.04 -1.88
N PHE A 51 -0.59 -0.04 -0.57
CA PHE A 51 -1.93 -0.22 -0.01
C PHE A 51 -2.45 1.09 0.58
N ILE A 52 -3.72 1.40 0.31
CA ILE A 52 -4.44 2.49 0.99
C ILE A 52 -5.64 1.84 1.65
N LEU A 53 -5.70 1.89 2.98
CA LEU A 53 -6.69 1.16 3.77
C LEU A 53 -7.46 2.08 4.70
N ASP A 54 -8.77 1.91 4.76
CA ASP A 54 -9.57 2.45 5.86
C ASP A 54 -9.51 1.46 7.04
N ILE A 55 -9.45 1.98 8.25
CA ILE A 55 -9.50 1.15 9.45
C ILE A 55 -10.91 0.61 9.68
N GLN A 56 -11.93 1.41 9.36
CA GLN A 56 -13.32 1.07 9.63
C GLN A 56 -13.99 0.53 8.36
N LEU A 57 -13.91 -0.79 8.17
CA LEU A 57 -14.54 -1.48 7.05
C LEU A 57 -15.80 -2.23 7.56
N GLU A 58 -16.75 -2.50 6.66
CA GLU A 58 -18.01 -3.15 7.03
C GLU A 58 -17.81 -4.57 7.59
N ASP A 59 -16.93 -5.35 6.97
CA ASP A 59 -16.73 -6.76 7.32
C ASP A 59 -15.60 -6.98 8.32
N TYR A 60 -14.68 -6.01 8.48
CA TYR A 60 -13.46 -6.28 9.21
C TYR A 60 -12.72 -4.97 9.55
N LYS A 61 -11.83 -5.02 10.53
CA LYS A 61 -11.01 -3.88 10.88
C LYS A 61 -9.81 -3.77 9.94
N GLY A 62 -9.54 -2.59 9.39
CA GLY A 62 -8.41 -2.36 8.49
C GLY A 62 -7.06 -2.63 9.11
N THR A 63 -6.90 -2.41 10.43
CA THR A 63 -5.66 -2.76 11.14
C THR A 63 -5.44 -4.26 11.19
N SER A 64 -6.51 -5.04 11.33
CA SER A 64 -6.42 -6.50 11.29
C SER A 64 -6.09 -7.00 9.88
N LEU A 65 -6.67 -6.37 8.85
CA LEU A 65 -6.30 -6.65 7.47
C LEU A 65 -4.82 -6.36 7.22
N ALA A 66 -4.33 -5.23 7.71
CA ALA A 66 -2.93 -4.85 7.56
C ALA A 66 -1.99 -5.88 8.21
N LYS A 67 -2.35 -6.39 9.39
CA LYS A 67 -1.58 -7.45 10.04
C LYS A 67 -1.51 -8.70 9.18
N GLN A 68 -2.62 -9.11 8.59
CA GLN A 68 -2.66 -10.27 7.69
C GLN A 68 -1.80 -10.03 6.43
N LEU A 69 -1.83 -8.83 5.87
CA LEU A 69 -0.99 -8.49 4.73
C LEU A 69 0.50 -8.56 5.10
N ARG A 70 0.87 -8.08 6.29
CA ARG A 70 2.26 -8.14 6.76
C ARG A 70 2.77 -9.56 6.99
N GLU A 71 1.87 -10.51 7.21
CA GLU A 71 2.25 -11.93 7.35
C GLU A 71 2.59 -12.58 6.01
N LEU A 72 2.14 -11.99 4.90
CA LEU A 72 2.51 -12.44 3.56
C LEU A 72 3.94 -11.95 3.25
N PRO A 73 4.90 -12.83 2.95
CA PRO A 73 6.29 -12.42 2.76
C PRO A 73 6.48 -11.31 1.72
N GLU A 74 5.71 -11.34 0.64
CA GLU A 74 5.79 -10.35 -0.44
C GLU A 74 5.36 -8.94 0.00
N TYR A 75 4.60 -8.82 1.10
CA TYR A 75 4.08 -7.53 1.58
C TYR A 75 4.63 -7.11 2.93
N LYS A 76 5.68 -7.78 3.41
CA LYS A 76 6.25 -7.49 4.73
C LYS A 76 6.66 -6.02 4.89
N TYR A 77 7.15 -5.40 3.82
CA TYR A 77 7.63 -4.02 3.84
C TYR A 77 6.92 -3.09 2.88
N THR A 78 5.89 -3.58 2.19
CA THR A 78 5.14 -2.76 1.23
C THR A 78 4.49 -1.57 1.93
N PRO A 79 4.58 -0.34 1.39
CA PRO A 79 3.98 0.81 2.04
C PRO A 79 2.47 0.66 2.22
N ILE A 80 2.00 1.00 3.42
CA ILE A 80 0.58 1.05 3.76
C ILE A 80 0.27 2.48 4.21
N ILE A 81 -0.72 3.10 3.58
CA ILE A 81 -1.28 4.37 3.99
C ILE A 81 -2.66 4.10 4.56
N PHE A 82 -2.90 4.47 5.82
CA PHE A 82 -4.24 4.45 6.36
C PHE A 82 -4.94 5.78 6.08
N GLU A 83 -6.22 5.71 5.74
CA GLU A 83 -7.06 6.89 5.62
C GLU A 83 -8.38 6.57 6.34
N THR A 84 -8.68 7.32 7.40
CA THR A 84 -9.80 6.96 8.27
C THR A 84 -10.29 8.15 9.08
N ALA A 85 -11.54 8.07 9.55
CA ALA A 85 -12.09 9.01 10.53
C ALA A 85 -11.64 8.69 11.96
N LEU A 86 -11.00 7.55 12.19
CA LEU A 86 -10.60 7.08 13.52
C LEU A 86 -9.19 7.53 13.89
N ALA A 87 -9.04 8.79 14.30
CA ALA A 87 -7.72 9.36 14.65
C ALA A 87 -7.04 8.63 15.81
N GLY A 88 -7.81 8.07 16.75
CA GLY A 88 -7.26 7.39 17.91
C GLY A 88 -6.48 6.12 17.63
N GLU A 89 -6.56 5.58 16.43
CA GLU A 89 -5.85 4.35 16.04
C GLU A 89 -4.45 4.62 15.47
N GLU A 90 -4.02 5.87 15.40
CA GLU A 90 -2.77 6.26 14.72
C GLU A 90 -1.54 5.59 15.32
N LEU A 91 -1.38 5.68 16.65
CA LEU A 91 -0.21 5.11 17.31
C LEU A 91 -0.11 3.60 17.10
N SER A 92 -1.23 2.91 17.24
CA SER A 92 -1.33 1.48 17.02
C SER A 92 -0.97 1.11 15.58
N ALA A 93 -1.42 1.89 14.60
CA ALA A 93 -1.13 1.66 13.19
C ALA A 93 0.37 1.74 12.89
N TYR A 94 1.05 2.75 13.43
CA TYR A 94 2.49 2.87 13.25
C TYR A 94 3.27 1.78 13.97
N ARG A 95 2.90 1.48 15.20
CA ARG A 95 3.63 0.53 16.03
C ARG A 95 3.40 -0.91 15.62
N ASP A 96 2.15 -1.29 15.38
CA ASP A 96 1.78 -2.70 15.21
C ASP A 96 1.89 -3.18 13.77
N VAL A 97 1.58 -2.34 12.80
CA VAL A 97 1.62 -2.74 11.38
C VAL A 97 2.61 -1.93 10.56
N LYS A 98 3.28 -0.98 11.18
CA LYS A 98 4.33 -0.17 10.55
C LYS A 98 3.81 0.49 9.27
N CYS A 99 2.67 1.18 9.38
CA CYS A 99 2.15 1.93 8.25
C CYS A 99 3.11 3.05 7.89
N TYR A 100 3.14 3.40 6.62
CA TYR A 100 4.00 4.47 6.14
C TYR A 100 3.44 5.85 6.50
N SER A 101 2.13 6.00 6.38
CA SER A 101 1.45 7.26 6.66
C SER A 101 0.04 7.01 7.16
N PHE A 102 -0.49 7.98 7.90
CA PHE A 102 -1.84 7.90 8.48
C PHE A 102 -2.55 9.22 8.22
N LEU A 103 -3.61 9.18 7.42
CA LEU A 103 -4.40 10.35 7.06
C LEU A 103 -5.75 10.32 7.76
N VAL A 104 -6.07 11.39 8.46
CA VAL A 104 -7.36 11.51 9.17
C VAL A 104 -8.36 12.23 8.27
N LYS A 105 -9.54 11.64 8.10
CA LYS A 105 -10.62 12.26 7.33
C LYS A 105 -11.24 13.42 8.10
N PRO A 106 -11.58 14.53 7.45
CA PRO A 106 -11.33 14.82 6.04
C PRO A 106 -9.88 15.27 5.82
N PHE A 107 -9.29 14.82 4.72
CA PHE A 107 -7.95 15.26 4.33
C PHE A 107 -8.02 15.94 2.97
N GLY A 108 -7.09 16.88 2.73
CA GLY A 108 -7.02 17.61 1.47
C GLY A 108 -6.16 16.91 0.44
N GLU A 109 -6.22 17.41 -0.79
CA GLU A 109 -5.44 16.86 -1.89
C GLU A 109 -3.94 16.97 -1.63
N GLU A 110 -3.47 18.11 -1.14
CA GLU A 110 -2.05 18.33 -0.88
C GLU A 110 -1.49 17.34 0.14
N GLU A 111 -2.21 17.13 1.23
CA GLU A 111 -1.82 16.18 2.27
C GLU A 111 -1.75 14.75 1.72
N PHE A 112 -2.76 14.35 0.95
CA PHE A 112 -2.79 13.04 0.33
C PHE A 112 -1.65 12.87 -0.67
N VAL A 113 -1.46 13.84 -1.56
CA VAL A 113 -0.44 13.77 -2.61
C VAL A 113 0.96 13.66 -2.02
N THR A 114 1.26 14.42 -0.96
CA THR A 114 2.55 14.35 -0.28
C THR A 114 2.81 12.95 0.27
N ALA A 115 1.85 12.40 1.02
CA ALA A 115 1.98 11.07 1.59
C ALA A 115 2.10 10.00 0.51
N PHE A 116 1.30 10.11 -0.54
CA PHE A 116 1.27 9.13 -1.62
C PHE A 116 2.58 9.13 -2.42
N ARG A 117 3.09 10.30 -2.77
CA ARG A 117 4.36 10.40 -3.52
C ARG A 117 5.53 9.85 -2.73
N ASP A 118 5.59 10.14 -1.44
CA ASP A 118 6.65 9.62 -0.57
C ASP A 118 6.59 8.10 -0.48
N ALA A 119 5.40 7.54 -0.29
CA ALA A 119 5.21 6.10 -0.23
C ALA A 119 5.53 5.42 -1.56
N LEU A 120 5.12 6.04 -2.66
CA LEU A 120 5.40 5.52 -4.00
C LEU A 120 6.92 5.52 -4.29
N GLY A 121 7.62 6.57 -3.86
CA GLY A 121 9.07 6.66 -3.98
C GLY A 121 9.77 5.53 -3.24
N LEU A 122 9.32 5.23 -2.02
CA LEU A 122 9.85 4.11 -1.24
C LEU A 122 9.59 2.77 -1.95
N SER A 123 8.40 2.56 -2.47
CA SER A 123 8.06 1.35 -3.21
C SER A 123 8.97 1.14 -4.41
N LYS A 124 9.25 2.20 -5.17
CA LYS A 124 10.16 2.13 -6.32
C LYS A 124 11.59 1.80 -5.90
N GLN A 125 12.08 2.40 -4.81
CA GLN A 125 13.41 2.10 -4.28
C GLN A 125 13.53 0.63 -3.88
N MET A 126 12.54 0.10 -3.18
CA MET A 126 12.52 -1.31 -2.77
C MET A 126 12.57 -2.24 -3.97
N SER A 127 11.81 -1.95 -5.03
CA SER A 127 11.80 -2.73 -6.26
C SER A 127 13.15 -2.73 -6.94
N GLN A 128 13.82 -1.56 -7.02
CA GLN A 128 15.15 -1.44 -7.61
C GLN A 128 16.22 -2.17 -6.81
N GLN A 129 16.16 -2.09 -5.48
CA GLN A 129 17.10 -2.80 -4.62
C GLN A 129 16.97 -4.32 -4.78
N ALA A 130 15.74 -4.83 -4.87
CA ALA A 130 15.51 -6.24 -5.10
C ALA A 130 16.10 -6.71 -6.43
N LYS A 131 15.93 -5.91 -7.50
CA LYS A 131 16.53 -6.21 -8.81
C LYS A 131 18.05 -6.21 -8.77
N THR A 132 18.65 -5.26 -8.08
CA THR A 132 20.11 -5.16 -7.94
C THR A 132 20.65 -6.38 -7.21
N ILE A 133 20.03 -6.79 -6.11
CA ILE A 133 20.43 -7.99 -5.36
C ILE A 133 20.37 -9.23 -6.25
N GLN A 134 19.32 -9.37 -7.05
CA GLN A 134 19.21 -10.50 -7.98
C GLN A 134 20.33 -10.52 -9.01
N ILE A 135 20.69 -9.38 -9.55
CA ILE A 135 21.80 -9.26 -10.51
C ILE A 135 23.13 -9.65 -9.86
N GLU A 136 23.40 -9.16 -8.68
CA GLU A 136 24.61 -9.47 -7.92
C GLU A 136 24.71 -10.96 -7.60
N GLN A 137 23.61 -11.60 -7.22
CA GLN A 137 23.58 -13.04 -6.96
C GLN A 137 23.88 -13.85 -8.23
N LYS A 138 23.31 -13.48 -9.35
CA LYS A 138 23.58 -14.14 -10.64
C LYS A 138 25.04 -14.00 -11.04
N GLN A 139 25.64 -12.85 -10.86
CA GLN A 139 27.04 -12.61 -11.17
C GLN A 139 27.95 -13.45 -10.27
N PHE A 140 27.66 -13.52 -8.99
CA PHE A 140 28.38 -14.38 -8.05
C PHE A 140 28.37 -15.85 -8.50
N ILE A 141 27.24 -16.37 -8.90
CA ILE A 141 27.12 -17.76 -9.39
C ILE A 141 27.98 -17.97 -10.62
N LEU A 142 27.99 -17.05 -11.57
CA LEU A 142 28.80 -17.15 -12.77
C LEU A 142 30.29 -17.16 -12.48
N GLU A 143 30.74 -16.37 -11.49
CA GLU A 143 32.16 -16.24 -11.16
C GLU A 143 32.70 -17.43 -10.34
N TYR A 144 31.87 -18.01 -9.46
CA TYR A 144 32.35 -18.98 -8.47
C TYR A 144 31.82 -20.40 -8.67
N VAL A 145 30.88 -20.62 -9.57
CA VAL A 145 30.31 -21.94 -9.83
C VAL A 145 30.69 -22.51 -11.18
N THR A 146 31.00 -21.64 -12.11
CA THR A 146 31.51 -22.08 -13.41
C THR A 146 33.00 -22.22 -13.41
#